data_fb18271c6dfa51c310b86b84cd338eba
#
_entry.id   fb18271c6dfa51c310b86b84cd338eba
#
_cell.length_a   1.000
_cell.length_b   1.000
_cell.length_c   1.000
_cell.angle_alpha   90.00
_cell.angle_beta   90.00
_cell.angle_gamma   90.00
#
_symmetry.space_group_name_H-M   'P 1'
#
loop_
_entity.id
_entity.type
_entity.pdbx_description
1 polymer ?
#
loop_
_entity_poly.entity_id
_entity_poly.type
_entity_poly.pdbx_seq_one_letter_code
_entity_poly.pdbx_strand_id
1 'polypeptide(L)'
;MTAEERMMWVERYSALPTGNVADAMDGLGLKRGSVLGLYPIDPSQKRAAGFARTVLQKRRSTPWDGVNLAKHGKVIDDKTEPGDLLVISMGGITDVSTGGDLLALRAKLRGVQGELTDGCLRDVDDIAAFDFPAYSAGTAPNKSAYDIETVGVDVPVTLCGVLILPGDMIVMDRTGVVVVPSGKIAEVYESASRIAKREERVVAHLREGKTLTESRKLAAAEVGQ
;
A
#
# COMPACT_ATOMS: atom_id res chain seq x y z
N MET A 1 3.52 9.65 -17.49
CA MET A 1 2.28 8.84 -17.39
C MET A 1 1.11 9.80 -17.23
N THR A 2 0.05 9.65 -18.04
CA THR A 2 -1.17 10.45 -17.92
C THR A 2 -2.00 10.05 -16.71
N ALA A 3 -2.99 10.85 -16.30
CA ALA A 3 -3.89 10.50 -15.21
C ALA A 3 -4.71 9.23 -15.54
N GLU A 4 -5.12 9.05 -16.78
CA GLU A 4 -5.85 7.87 -17.26
C GLU A 4 -4.97 6.60 -17.17
N GLU A 5 -3.72 6.69 -17.61
CA GLU A 5 -2.75 5.58 -17.49
C GLU A 5 -2.48 5.20 -16.04
N ARG A 6 -2.40 6.19 -15.13
CA ARG A 6 -2.24 5.93 -13.69
C ARG A 6 -3.44 5.16 -13.14
N MET A 7 -4.65 5.62 -13.39
CA MET A 7 -5.87 4.96 -12.91
C MET A 7 -6.05 3.57 -13.49
N MET A 8 -5.69 3.35 -14.77
CA MET A 8 -5.66 2.02 -15.37
C MET A 8 -4.74 1.06 -14.60
N TRP A 9 -3.54 1.48 -14.22
CA TRP A 9 -2.63 0.64 -13.43
C TRP A 9 -3.15 0.39 -12.01
N VAL A 10 -3.74 1.41 -11.38
CA VAL A 10 -4.39 1.27 -10.06
C VAL A 10 -5.50 0.21 -10.11
N GLU A 11 -6.39 0.29 -11.07
CA GLU A 11 -7.48 -0.68 -11.25
C GLU A 11 -6.94 -2.09 -11.48
N ARG A 12 -5.97 -2.22 -12.39
CA ARG A 12 -5.33 -3.51 -12.71
C ARG A 12 -4.69 -4.16 -11.48
N TYR A 13 -3.92 -3.42 -10.71
CA TYR A 13 -3.26 -3.97 -9.53
C TYR A 13 -4.22 -4.20 -8.37
N SER A 14 -5.25 -3.38 -8.20
CA SER A 14 -6.29 -3.61 -7.20
C SER A 14 -7.10 -4.90 -7.42
N ALA A 15 -7.09 -5.44 -8.64
CA ALA A 15 -7.71 -6.72 -8.95
C ALA A 15 -6.83 -7.92 -8.56
N LEU A 16 -5.51 -7.74 -8.37
CA LEU A 16 -4.58 -8.83 -8.10
C LEU A 16 -4.37 -9.08 -6.61
N PRO A 17 -4.38 -10.35 -6.14
CA PRO A 17 -3.92 -10.71 -4.80
C PRO A 17 -2.45 -10.31 -4.57
N THR A 18 -2.11 -9.84 -3.37
CA THR A 18 -0.72 -9.52 -3.01
C THR A 18 0.20 -10.72 -3.14
N GLY A 19 -0.29 -11.96 -2.86
CA GLY A 19 0.45 -13.19 -3.07
C GLY A 19 0.90 -13.38 -4.52
N ASN A 20 0.00 -13.17 -5.49
CA ASN A 20 0.34 -13.31 -6.91
C ASN A 20 1.34 -12.25 -7.38
N VAL A 21 1.28 -11.05 -6.82
CA VAL A 21 2.27 -9.99 -7.09
C VAL A 21 3.63 -10.35 -6.51
N ALA A 22 3.67 -10.88 -5.29
CA ALA A 22 4.91 -11.33 -4.65
C ALA A 22 5.55 -12.50 -5.42
N ASP A 23 4.76 -13.50 -5.81
CA ASP A 23 5.21 -14.65 -6.61
C ASP A 23 5.74 -14.22 -7.99
N ALA A 24 5.10 -13.23 -8.61
CA ALA A 24 5.57 -12.66 -9.87
C ALA A 24 6.93 -11.97 -9.70
N MET A 25 7.13 -11.21 -8.63
CA MET A 25 8.41 -10.58 -8.33
C MET A 25 9.51 -11.61 -8.08
N ASP A 26 9.22 -12.67 -7.30
CA ASP A 26 10.16 -13.77 -7.07
C ASP A 26 10.52 -14.48 -8.39
N GLY A 27 9.54 -14.76 -9.24
CA GLY A 27 9.74 -15.39 -10.54
C GLY A 27 10.56 -14.55 -11.53
N LEU A 28 10.53 -13.24 -11.39
CA LEU A 28 11.34 -12.29 -12.18
C LEU A 28 12.71 -12.01 -11.54
N GLY A 29 13.05 -12.66 -10.43
CA GLY A 29 14.30 -12.44 -9.71
C GLY A 29 14.43 -11.06 -9.09
N LEU A 30 13.32 -10.37 -8.83
CA LEU A 30 13.32 -9.05 -8.20
C LEU A 30 13.49 -9.18 -6.69
N LYS A 31 14.09 -8.16 -6.08
CA LYS A 31 14.17 -8.11 -4.61
C LYS A 31 12.75 -8.10 -4.03
N ARG A 32 12.52 -8.91 -3.00
CA ARG A 32 11.23 -8.93 -2.29
C ARG A 32 10.89 -7.56 -1.74
N GLY A 33 9.67 -7.09 -2.06
CA GLY A 33 9.11 -5.82 -1.61
C GLY A 33 8.00 -5.98 -0.57
N SER A 34 7.93 -7.13 0.13
CA SER A 34 6.87 -7.37 1.13
C SER A 34 7.16 -6.59 2.41
N VAL A 35 6.28 -5.67 2.76
CA VAL A 35 6.33 -4.89 4.00
C VAL A 35 5.59 -5.70 5.06
N LEU A 36 6.32 -6.16 6.06
CA LEU A 36 5.81 -7.01 7.14
C LEU A 36 5.72 -6.21 8.45
N GLY A 37 4.81 -6.64 9.36
CA GLY A 37 4.65 -6.00 10.67
C GLY A 37 3.71 -4.79 10.67
N LEU A 38 3.03 -4.52 9.54
CA LEU A 38 1.95 -3.57 9.46
C LEU A 38 0.63 -4.32 9.25
N TYR A 39 -0.44 -3.77 9.81
CA TYR A 39 -1.74 -4.42 9.85
C TYR A 39 -2.83 -3.51 9.27
N PRO A 40 -3.84 -4.09 8.60
CA PRO A 40 -5.00 -3.32 8.19
C PRO A 40 -5.73 -2.79 9.42
N ILE A 41 -6.12 -1.53 9.41
CA ILE A 41 -6.94 -0.94 10.49
C ILE A 41 -8.34 -1.54 10.53
N ASP A 42 -8.85 -1.97 9.38
CA ASP A 42 -10.10 -2.71 9.22
C ASP A 42 -9.83 -4.03 8.50
N PRO A 43 -10.03 -5.18 9.18
CA PRO A 43 -9.89 -6.50 8.56
C PRO A 43 -10.83 -6.74 7.36
N SER A 44 -11.89 -5.96 7.20
CA SER A 44 -12.84 -6.06 6.09
C SER A 44 -12.52 -5.13 4.92
N GLN A 45 -11.50 -4.26 5.06
CA GLN A 45 -11.13 -3.31 4.01
C GLN A 45 -10.84 -3.99 2.67
N LYS A 46 -11.20 -3.31 1.61
CA LYS A 46 -10.95 -3.79 0.24
C LYS A 46 -9.47 -3.77 -0.07
N ARG A 47 -9.08 -4.58 -1.06
CA ARG A 47 -7.77 -4.49 -1.68
C ARG A 47 -7.60 -3.13 -2.32
N ALA A 48 -6.41 -2.55 -2.19
CA ALA A 48 -6.07 -1.28 -2.79
C ALA A 48 -4.70 -1.34 -3.46
N ALA A 49 -4.54 -0.54 -4.49
CA ALA A 49 -3.24 -0.29 -5.09
C ALA A 49 -3.13 1.20 -5.45
N GLY A 50 -1.90 1.71 -5.45
CA GLY A 50 -1.65 3.11 -5.80
C GLY A 50 -0.16 3.41 -5.90
N PHE A 51 0.16 4.53 -6.53
CA PHE A 51 1.53 5.00 -6.67
C PHE A 51 2.00 5.65 -5.37
N ALA A 52 3.16 5.26 -4.88
CA ALA A 52 3.71 5.76 -3.62
C ALA A 52 3.91 7.28 -3.65
N ARG A 53 3.15 8.00 -2.84
CA ARG A 53 3.38 9.39 -2.46
C ARG A 53 4.07 9.36 -1.09
N THR A 54 5.38 9.49 -1.09
CA THR A 54 6.17 9.28 0.12
C THR A 54 6.30 10.54 0.98
N VAL A 55 6.18 10.35 2.29
CA VAL A 55 6.35 11.38 3.32
C VAL A 55 7.28 10.86 4.40
N LEU A 56 8.34 11.58 4.69
CA LEU A 56 9.25 11.25 5.78
C LEU A 56 8.99 12.15 6.98
N GLN A 57 8.67 11.53 8.10
CA GLN A 57 8.47 12.18 9.38
C GLN A 57 9.48 11.68 10.41
N LYS A 58 9.76 12.49 11.40
CA LYS A 58 10.61 12.15 12.56
C LYS A 58 10.17 12.91 13.79
N ARG A 59 10.75 12.60 14.95
CA ARG A 59 10.60 13.42 16.15
C ARG A 59 11.03 14.85 15.89
N ARG A 60 10.28 15.80 16.45
CA ARG A 60 10.68 17.21 16.39
C ARG A 60 12.08 17.39 16.95
N SER A 61 12.85 18.20 16.25
CA SER A 61 14.18 18.60 16.67
C SER A 61 14.17 19.79 17.64
N THR A 62 13.03 20.49 17.74
CA THR A 62 12.85 21.68 18.60
C THR A 62 11.65 21.48 19.54
N PRO A 63 11.65 22.08 20.74
CA PRO A 63 10.47 22.11 21.60
C PRO A 63 9.26 22.71 20.89
N TRP A 64 8.06 22.38 21.39
CA TRP A 64 6.83 22.97 20.88
C TRP A 64 6.81 24.49 21.10
N ASP A 65 6.57 25.22 20.03
CA ASP A 65 6.55 26.67 19.94
C ASP A 65 5.20 27.23 19.42
N GLY A 66 4.17 26.38 19.38
CA GLY A 66 2.86 26.73 18.81
C GLY A 66 2.72 26.39 17.32
N VAL A 67 3.80 26.01 16.63
CA VAL A 67 3.77 25.70 15.20
C VAL A 67 3.70 24.19 14.97
N ASN A 68 2.66 23.73 14.25
CA ASN A 68 2.59 22.35 13.80
C ASN A 68 3.54 22.09 12.63
N LEU A 69 4.54 21.25 12.85
CA LEU A 69 5.52 20.84 11.85
C LEU A 69 5.18 19.50 11.17
N ALA A 70 4.17 18.78 11.61
CA ALA A 70 3.64 17.61 10.91
C ALA A 70 2.80 18.09 9.71
N LYS A 71 3.42 18.16 8.53
CA LYS A 71 2.84 18.83 7.35
C LYS A 71 2.11 17.88 6.39
N HIS A 72 1.88 16.63 6.74
CA HIS A 72 1.27 15.67 5.81
C HIS A 72 -0.15 16.07 5.34
N GLY A 73 -0.95 16.79 6.15
CA GLY A 73 -2.19 17.39 5.69
C GLY A 73 -2.00 18.35 4.50
N LYS A 74 -0.95 19.20 4.57
CA LYS A 74 -0.57 20.06 3.44
C LYS A 74 -0.07 19.26 2.24
N VAL A 75 0.62 18.13 2.47
CA VAL A 75 1.02 17.23 1.39
C VAL A 75 -0.20 16.66 0.67
N ILE A 76 -1.23 16.25 1.41
CA ILE A 76 -2.50 15.77 0.83
C ILE A 76 -3.11 16.85 -0.07
N ASP A 77 -3.19 18.10 0.39
CA ASP A 77 -3.79 19.18 -0.39
C ASP A 77 -3.00 19.58 -1.63
N ASP A 78 -1.68 19.71 -1.49
CA ASP A 78 -0.84 20.37 -2.48
C ASP A 78 -0.13 19.39 -3.43
N LYS A 79 0.06 18.11 -3.04
CA LYS A 79 0.96 17.18 -3.72
C LYS A 79 0.30 15.90 -4.21
N THR A 80 -0.83 15.47 -3.60
CA THR A 80 -1.46 14.23 -4.02
C THR A 80 -2.24 14.38 -5.31
N GLU A 81 -2.22 13.32 -6.09
CA GLU A 81 -2.96 13.17 -7.34
C GLU A 81 -3.84 11.91 -7.26
N PRO A 82 -4.93 11.82 -8.06
CA PRO A 82 -5.70 10.60 -8.19
C PRO A 82 -4.81 9.40 -8.54
N GLY A 83 -5.01 8.30 -7.82
CA GLY A 83 -4.21 7.10 -7.96
C GLY A 83 -2.95 7.05 -7.09
N ASP A 84 -2.65 8.08 -6.31
CA ASP A 84 -1.61 8.01 -5.28
C ASP A 84 -2.06 7.09 -4.12
N LEU A 85 -1.08 6.54 -3.41
CA LEU A 85 -1.21 5.90 -2.11
C LEU A 85 -0.20 6.57 -1.17
N LEU A 86 -0.68 7.11 -0.04
CA LEU A 86 0.18 7.77 0.93
C LEU A 86 1.08 6.74 1.63
N VAL A 87 2.39 6.99 1.60
CA VAL A 87 3.39 6.18 2.29
C VAL A 87 4.13 7.07 3.28
N ILE A 88 3.79 6.96 4.56
CA ILE A 88 4.32 7.82 5.61
C ILE A 88 5.28 7.03 6.49
N SER A 89 6.57 7.31 6.38
CA SER A 89 7.57 6.75 7.28
C SER A 89 7.71 7.63 8.51
N MET A 90 7.50 7.03 9.67
CA MET A 90 7.73 7.62 10.99
C MET A 90 8.96 7.05 11.69
N GLY A 91 9.72 6.15 11.02
CA GLY A 91 10.86 5.49 11.61
C GLY A 91 10.51 4.61 12.81
N GLY A 92 9.30 4.02 12.83
CA GLY A 92 8.82 3.18 13.91
C GLY A 92 8.34 3.92 15.16
N ILE A 93 8.05 5.22 15.07
CA ILE A 93 7.44 5.99 16.18
C ILE A 93 5.97 5.56 16.31
N THR A 94 5.59 5.00 17.47
CA THR A 94 4.27 4.40 17.69
C THR A 94 3.51 4.95 18.90
N ASP A 95 4.04 5.94 19.61
CA ASP A 95 3.40 6.57 20.77
C ASP A 95 2.51 7.77 20.40
N VAL A 96 2.53 8.18 19.13
CA VAL A 96 1.65 9.19 18.54
C VAL A 96 1.16 8.73 17.17
N SER A 97 -0.01 9.23 16.75
CA SER A 97 -0.56 8.94 15.43
C SER A 97 0.02 9.91 14.37
N THR A 98 0.29 9.41 13.17
CA THR A 98 0.61 10.29 12.04
C THR A 98 -0.63 11.00 11.51
N GLY A 99 -1.78 10.33 11.49
CA GLY A 99 -3.05 10.83 10.95
C GLY A 99 -4.27 10.25 11.64
N GLY A 100 -5.42 10.73 11.22
CA GLY A 100 -6.74 10.27 11.66
C GLY A 100 -7.79 10.55 10.59
N ASP A 101 -9.05 10.46 10.97
CA ASP A 101 -10.24 10.51 10.13
C ASP A 101 -10.28 11.68 9.12
N LEU A 102 -10.04 12.91 9.56
CA LEU A 102 -10.11 14.10 8.69
C LEU A 102 -9.06 14.08 7.57
N LEU A 103 -7.86 13.56 7.86
CA LEU A 103 -6.80 13.43 6.87
C LEU A 103 -7.11 12.30 5.89
N ALA A 104 -7.60 11.17 6.38
CA ALA A 104 -8.02 10.04 5.56
C ALA A 104 -9.19 10.42 4.64
N LEU A 105 -10.22 11.11 5.18
CA LEU A 105 -11.33 11.60 4.36
C LEU A 105 -10.84 12.57 3.29
N ARG A 106 -9.98 13.53 3.66
CA ARG A 106 -9.42 14.48 2.69
C ARG A 106 -8.60 13.79 1.60
N ALA A 107 -7.77 12.82 1.96
CA ALA A 107 -7.01 12.01 1.01
C ALA A 107 -7.94 11.26 0.05
N LYS A 108 -8.97 10.59 0.57
CA LYS A 108 -9.99 9.91 -0.25
C LYS A 108 -10.65 10.86 -1.24
N LEU A 109 -11.08 12.05 -0.81
CA LEU A 109 -11.71 13.07 -1.67
C LEU A 109 -10.76 13.61 -2.74
N ARG A 110 -9.45 13.50 -2.54
CA ARG A 110 -8.41 13.82 -3.53
C ARG A 110 -8.13 12.66 -4.50
N GLY A 111 -8.80 11.52 -4.34
CA GLY A 111 -8.58 10.31 -5.17
C GLY A 111 -7.38 9.48 -4.75
N VAL A 112 -6.88 9.68 -3.52
CA VAL A 112 -5.85 8.81 -2.92
C VAL A 112 -6.47 7.46 -2.59
N GLN A 113 -5.75 6.37 -2.89
CA GLN A 113 -6.26 5.00 -2.84
C GLN A 113 -6.13 4.34 -1.46
N GLY A 114 -5.36 4.91 -0.57
CA GLY A 114 -5.14 4.41 0.78
C GLY A 114 -3.92 5.01 1.44
N GLU A 115 -3.61 4.54 2.64
CA GLU A 115 -2.48 4.99 3.46
C GLU A 115 -1.69 3.82 4.04
N LEU A 116 -0.37 3.94 4.05
CA LEU A 116 0.58 2.98 4.60
C LEU A 116 1.56 3.73 5.51
N THR A 117 1.69 3.30 6.78
CA THR A 117 2.63 3.92 7.72
C THR A 117 3.28 2.90 8.67
N ASP A 118 4.55 3.08 9.00
CA ASP A 118 5.26 2.38 10.08
C ASP A 118 5.07 3.05 11.46
N GLY A 119 4.19 4.05 11.51
CA GLY A 119 3.68 4.67 12.74
C GLY A 119 2.28 4.17 13.10
N CYS A 120 1.59 4.95 13.94
CA CYS A 120 0.22 4.70 14.35
C CYS A 120 -0.78 5.61 13.63
N LEU A 121 -2.03 5.14 13.56
CA LEU A 121 -3.21 5.93 13.17
C LEU A 121 -4.15 6.09 14.37
N ARG A 122 -5.04 7.06 14.31
CA ARG A 122 -6.14 7.24 15.25
C ARG A 122 -7.47 7.31 14.50
N ASP A 123 -8.57 7.38 15.23
CA ASP A 123 -9.93 7.50 14.69
C ASP A 123 -10.22 6.38 13.64
N VAL A 124 -9.73 5.16 13.92
CA VAL A 124 -9.69 4.06 12.95
C VAL A 124 -11.08 3.57 12.55
N ASP A 125 -12.06 3.66 13.45
CA ASP A 125 -13.45 3.30 13.15
C ASP A 125 -14.06 4.26 12.11
N ASP A 126 -13.74 5.56 12.20
CA ASP A 126 -14.19 6.55 11.23
C ASP A 126 -13.48 6.40 9.88
N ILE A 127 -12.17 6.10 9.89
CA ILE A 127 -11.42 5.79 8.66
C ILE A 127 -12.02 4.57 7.96
N ALA A 128 -12.35 3.51 8.71
CA ALA A 128 -13.01 2.33 8.19
C ALA A 128 -14.40 2.66 7.61
N ALA A 129 -15.19 3.47 8.31
CA ALA A 129 -16.51 3.91 7.84
C ALA A 129 -16.46 4.72 6.54
N PHE A 130 -15.33 5.37 6.26
CA PHE A 130 -15.10 6.04 4.97
C PHE A 130 -14.70 5.06 3.84
N ASP A 131 -14.56 3.76 4.09
CA ASP A 131 -14.05 2.79 3.10
C ASP A 131 -12.70 3.27 2.51
N PHE A 132 -11.77 3.69 3.40
CA PHE A 132 -10.42 4.13 3.04
C PHE A 132 -9.39 3.13 3.55
N PRO A 133 -8.79 2.33 2.67
CA PRO A 133 -7.83 1.32 3.06
C PRO A 133 -6.59 1.92 3.73
N ALA A 134 -6.26 1.46 4.93
CA ALA A 134 -5.10 1.94 5.64
C ALA A 134 -4.38 0.80 6.39
N TYR A 135 -3.04 0.88 6.40
CA TYR A 135 -2.16 -0.03 7.12
C TYR A 135 -1.26 0.74 8.05
N SER A 136 -1.13 0.28 9.29
CA SER A 136 -0.28 0.91 10.30
C SER A 136 0.41 -0.11 11.20
N ALA A 137 1.41 0.34 11.95
CA ALA A 137 2.02 -0.48 13.00
C ALA A 137 1.14 -0.64 14.22
N GLY A 138 0.09 0.19 14.35
CA GLY A 138 -0.87 0.15 15.45
C GLY A 138 -1.71 1.42 15.52
N THR A 139 -2.33 1.63 16.69
CA THR A 139 -3.18 2.80 16.96
C THR A 139 -2.66 3.60 18.14
N ALA A 140 -2.80 4.94 18.09
CA ALA A 140 -2.44 5.82 19.19
C ALA A 140 -3.38 7.04 19.19
N PRO A 141 -3.99 7.40 20.33
CA PRO A 141 -4.94 8.52 20.39
C PRO A 141 -4.27 9.90 20.32
N ASN A 142 -2.96 9.97 20.63
CA ASN A 142 -2.20 11.21 20.64
C ASN A 142 -1.92 11.71 19.22
N LYS A 143 -2.17 12.99 18.97
CA LYS A 143 -1.87 13.61 17.66
C LYS A 143 -0.38 13.96 17.52
N SER A 144 0.12 13.91 16.30
CA SER A 144 1.52 14.18 15.94
C SER A 144 1.98 15.63 16.09
N ALA A 145 1.06 16.59 16.18
CA ALA A 145 1.38 18.03 16.09
C ALA A 145 2.46 18.52 17.05
N TYR A 146 2.51 17.93 18.26
CA TYR A 146 3.47 18.34 19.30
C TYR A 146 4.83 17.65 19.18
N ASP A 147 4.87 16.45 18.58
CA ASP A 147 5.98 15.52 18.69
C ASP A 147 6.69 15.23 17.37
N ILE A 148 6.06 15.53 16.25
CA ILE A 148 6.50 15.10 14.93
C ILE A 148 6.72 16.29 14.00
N GLU A 149 7.74 16.19 13.17
CA GLU A 149 7.97 17.08 12.03
C GLU A 149 8.08 16.30 10.73
N THR A 150 7.55 16.87 9.64
CA THR A 150 7.75 16.36 8.27
C THR A 150 9.07 16.92 7.74
N VAL A 151 9.98 16.04 7.37
CA VAL A 151 11.34 16.42 6.92
C VAL A 151 11.59 16.11 5.45
N GLY A 152 10.72 15.35 4.81
CA GLY A 152 10.83 15.06 3.39
C GLY A 152 9.46 14.71 2.77
N VAL A 153 9.30 15.10 1.51
CA VAL A 153 8.16 14.73 0.66
C VAL A 153 8.73 14.34 -0.69
N ASP A 154 8.19 13.29 -1.30
CA ASP A 154 8.72 12.72 -2.54
C ASP A 154 10.21 12.34 -2.43
N VAL A 155 10.59 11.79 -1.29
CA VAL A 155 11.93 11.26 -1.00
C VAL A 155 11.87 9.75 -0.77
N PRO A 156 12.96 9.01 -0.98
CA PRO A 156 13.05 7.61 -0.58
C PRO A 156 12.74 7.44 0.91
N VAL A 157 11.90 6.46 1.24
CA VAL A 157 11.57 6.12 2.63
C VAL A 157 11.80 4.63 2.87
N THR A 158 11.97 4.24 4.13
CA THR A 158 12.08 2.83 4.51
C THR A 158 10.99 2.52 5.53
N LEU A 159 10.13 1.55 5.24
CA LEU A 159 9.13 1.03 6.16
C LEU A 159 9.44 -0.43 6.46
N CYS A 160 9.61 -0.77 7.74
CA CYS A 160 9.89 -2.16 8.17
C CYS A 160 11.03 -2.83 7.39
N GLY A 161 12.08 -2.07 7.05
CA GLY A 161 13.24 -2.58 6.29
C GLY A 161 13.09 -2.63 4.78
N VAL A 162 11.93 -2.24 4.22
CA VAL A 162 11.69 -2.16 2.78
C VAL A 162 11.86 -0.73 2.30
N LEU A 163 12.77 -0.51 1.35
CA LEU A 163 12.95 0.77 0.68
C LEU A 163 11.79 0.99 -0.31
N ILE A 164 11.17 2.16 -0.24
CA ILE A 164 10.08 2.59 -1.11
C ILE A 164 10.47 3.92 -1.75
N LEU A 165 10.44 3.97 -3.07
CA LEU A 165 10.71 5.18 -3.81
C LEU A 165 9.41 5.88 -4.23
N PRO A 166 9.41 7.21 -4.37
CA PRO A 166 8.28 7.91 -4.96
C PRO A 166 7.90 7.31 -6.32
N GLY A 167 6.61 7.01 -6.50
CA GLY A 167 6.09 6.42 -7.73
C GLY A 167 6.18 4.90 -7.83
N ASP A 168 6.73 4.18 -6.85
CA ASP A 168 6.59 2.72 -6.79
C ASP A 168 5.12 2.33 -6.65
N MET A 169 4.72 1.19 -7.20
CA MET A 169 3.36 0.69 -7.06
C MET A 169 3.22 -0.07 -5.74
N ILE A 170 2.34 0.40 -4.89
CA ILE A 170 1.98 -0.28 -3.63
C ILE A 170 0.72 -1.09 -3.89
N VAL A 171 0.73 -2.36 -3.49
CA VAL A 171 -0.44 -3.24 -3.52
C VAL A 171 -0.67 -3.77 -2.13
N MET A 172 -1.89 -3.66 -1.61
CA MET A 172 -2.21 -4.09 -0.25
C MET A 172 -3.56 -4.80 -0.18
N ASP A 173 -3.61 -5.89 0.58
CA ASP A 173 -4.81 -6.64 0.94
C ASP A 173 -4.64 -7.25 2.34
N ARG A 174 -5.60 -8.03 2.82
CA ARG A 174 -5.55 -8.65 4.17
C ARG A 174 -4.31 -9.50 4.45
N THR A 175 -3.62 -9.95 3.41
CA THR A 175 -2.40 -10.76 3.56
C THR A 175 -1.19 -9.88 3.90
N GLY A 176 -1.15 -8.67 3.35
CA GLY A 176 -0.04 -7.75 3.58
C GLY A 176 0.09 -6.69 2.49
N VAL A 177 1.29 -6.15 2.41
CA VAL A 177 1.65 -5.07 1.47
C VAL A 177 2.85 -5.52 0.62
N VAL A 178 2.76 -5.28 -0.69
CA VAL A 178 3.86 -5.53 -1.64
C VAL A 178 4.19 -4.25 -2.38
N VAL A 179 5.48 -3.95 -2.50
CA VAL A 179 6.05 -2.81 -3.21
C VAL A 179 6.64 -3.29 -4.53
N VAL A 180 6.11 -2.79 -5.63
CA VAL A 180 6.63 -3.07 -6.99
C VAL A 180 7.40 -1.85 -7.48
N PRO A 181 8.68 -1.99 -7.84
CA PRO A 181 9.47 -0.87 -8.36
C PRO A 181 8.81 -0.22 -9.58
N SER A 182 8.83 1.10 -9.64
CA SER A 182 8.18 1.89 -10.70
C SER A 182 8.60 1.49 -12.12
N GLY A 183 9.87 1.12 -12.31
CA GLY A 183 10.40 0.63 -13.58
C GLY A 183 9.97 -0.81 -13.95
N LYS A 184 9.22 -1.51 -13.09
CA LYS A 184 8.83 -2.91 -13.26
C LYS A 184 7.31 -3.14 -13.26
N ILE A 185 6.52 -2.08 -13.19
CA ILE A 185 5.05 -2.14 -13.06
C ILE A 185 4.43 -3.02 -14.16
N ALA A 186 4.76 -2.79 -15.43
CA ALA A 186 4.18 -3.55 -16.53
C ALA A 186 4.61 -5.04 -16.51
N GLU A 187 5.89 -5.31 -16.31
CA GLU A 187 6.47 -6.66 -16.32
C GLU A 187 5.92 -7.52 -15.16
N VAL A 188 5.85 -6.95 -13.96
CA VAL A 188 5.29 -7.64 -12.78
C VAL A 188 3.79 -7.87 -12.97
N TYR A 189 3.06 -6.89 -13.49
CA TYR A 189 1.62 -7.05 -13.74
C TYR A 189 1.33 -8.21 -14.72
N GLU A 190 2.06 -8.29 -15.83
CA GLU A 190 1.88 -9.37 -16.80
C GLU A 190 2.14 -10.75 -16.19
N SER A 191 3.21 -10.87 -15.40
CA SER A 191 3.52 -12.11 -14.69
C SER A 191 2.45 -12.46 -13.65
N ALA A 192 2.08 -11.51 -12.78
CA ALA A 192 1.07 -11.70 -11.75
C ALA A 192 -0.31 -12.06 -12.31
N SER A 193 -0.69 -11.43 -13.43
CA SER A 193 -1.95 -11.72 -14.12
C SER A 193 -1.99 -13.14 -14.69
N ARG A 194 -0.87 -13.64 -15.21
CA ARG A 194 -0.77 -15.06 -15.66
C ARG A 194 -0.90 -16.02 -14.49
N ILE A 195 -0.24 -15.72 -13.37
CA ILE A 195 -0.35 -16.51 -12.14
C ILE A 195 -1.82 -16.56 -11.69
N ALA A 196 -2.48 -15.39 -11.58
CA ALA A 196 -3.88 -15.30 -11.17
C ALA A 196 -4.81 -16.12 -12.07
N LYS A 197 -4.69 -15.99 -13.39
CA LYS A 197 -5.48 -16.78 -14.35
C LYS A 197 -5.26 -18.29 -14.20
N ARG A 198 -4.00 -18.70 -14.00
CA ARG A 198 -3.68 -20.11 -13.77
C ARG A 198 -4.31 -20.62 -12.47
N GLU A 199 -4.27 -19.84 -11.40
CA GLU A 199 -4.89 -20.22 -10.13
C GLU A 199 -6.41 -20.32 -10.23
N GLU A 200 -7.07 -19.43 -10.97
CA GLU A 200 -8.51 -19.54 -11.26
C GLU A 200 -8.84 -20.88 -11.93
N ARG A 201 -8.02 -21.35 -12.87
CA ARG A 201 -8.20 -22.65 -13.51
C ARG A 201 -7.96 -23.81 -12.54
N VAL A 202 -6.92 -23.70 -11.67
CA VAL A 202 -6.67 -24.70 -10.62
C VAL A 202 -7.89 -24.82 -9.70
N VAL A 203 -8.45 -23.68 -9.25
CA VAL A 203 -9.65 -23.66 -8.39
C VAL A 203 -10.85 -24.31 -9.08
N ALA A 204 -11.05 -24.06 -10.38
CA ALA A 204 -12.12 -24.69 -11.15
C ALA A 204 -11.98 -26.23 -11.15
N HIS A 205 -10.79 -26.74 -11.48
CA HIS A 205 -10.52 -28.17 -11.48
C HIS A 205 -10.62 -28.83 -10.10
N LEU A 206 -10.20 -28.13 -9.04
CA LEU A 206 -10.38 -28.61 -7.66
C LEU A 206 -11.86 -28.75 -7.31
N ARG A 207 -12.70 -27.79 -7.72
CA ARG A 207 -14.17 -27.86 -7.51
C ARG A 207 -14.84 -29.00 -8.28
N GLU A 208 -14.23 -29.46 -9.37
CA GLU A 208 -14.65 -30.67 -10.11
C GLU A 208 -14.16 -31.97 -9.44
N GLY A 209 -13.49 -31.90 -8.31
CA GLY A 209 -13.03 -33.08 -7.56
C GLY A 209 -11.67 -33.64 -7.98
N LYS A 210 -10.91 -32.92 -8.84
CA LYS A 210 -9.54 -33.34 -9.22
C LYS A 210 -8.56 -33.10 -8.08
N THR A 211 -7.46 -33.84 -8.07
CA THR A 211 -6.38 -33.63 -7.11
C THR A 211 -5.63 -32.30 -7.41
N LEU A 212 -4.94 -31.75 -6.42
CA LEU A 212 -4.14 -30.53 -6.58
C LEU A 212 -3.08 -30.68 -7.69
N THR A 213 -2.42 -31.84 -7.76
CA THR A 213 -1.39 -32.11 -8.76
C THR A 213 -1.98 -32.14 -10.19
N GLU A 214 -3.11 -32.82 -10.37
CA GLU A 214 -3.82 -32.86 -11.66
C GLU A 214 -4.34 -31.48 -12.06
N SER A 215 -4.95 -30.75 -11.13
CA SER A 215 -5.47 -29.40 -11.35
C SER A 215 -4.38 -28.42 -11.81
N ARG A 216 -3.21 -28.45 -11.16
CA ARG A 216 -2.04 -27.64 -11.55
C ARG A 216 -1.53 -28.00 -12.95
N LYS A 217 -1.46 -29.31 -13.28
CA LYS A 217 -1.00 -29.77 -14.60
C LYS A 217 -1.96 -29.31 -15.70
N LEU A 218 -3.25 -29.46 -15.49
CA LEU A 218 -4.28 -29.05 -16.46
C LEU A 218 -4.27 -27.52 -16.65
N ALA A 219 -4.27 -26.75 -15.56
CA ALA A 219 -4.22 -25.29 -15.61
C ALA A 219 -2.97 -24.76 -16.32
N ALA A 220 -1.81 -25.40 -16.14
CA ALA A 220 -0.57 -25.05 -16.84
C ALA A 220 -0.67 -25.33 -18.36
N ALA A 221 -1.38 -26.37 -18.77
CA ALA A 221 -1.61 -26.66 -20.19
C ALA A 221 -2.59 -25.66 -20.85
N GLU A 222 -3.57 -25.14 -20.09
CA GLU A 222 -4.59 -24.22 -20.58
C GLU A 222 -4.12 -22.76 -20.68
N VAL A 223 -3.30 -22.31 -19.74
CA VAL A 223 -2.88 -20.89 -19.63
C VAL A 223 -1.45 -20.65 -20.15
N GLY A 224 -0.70 -21.73 -20.39
CA GLY A 224 0.74 -21.69 -20.69
C GLY A 224 1.58 -21.63 -19.40
N GLN A 225 2.86 -21.93 -19.57
CA GLN A 225 3.83 -21.84 -18.44
C GLN A 225 4.11 -20.38 -18.06
#